data_446f402ad964c1e16f742bd7b685baee
#
_entry.id   446f402ad964c1e16f742bd7b685baee
#
_cell.length_a   1.000
_cell.length_b   1.000
_cell.length_c   1.000
_cell.angle_alpha   90.00
_cell.angle_beta   90.00
_cell.angle_gamma   90.00
#
_symmetry.space_group_name_H-M   'P 1'
#
loop_
_entity.id
_entity.type
_entity.pdbx_description
1 polymer ?
#
loop_
_entity_poly.entity_id
_entity_poly.type
_entity_poly.pdbx_seq_one_letter_code
_entity_poly.pdbx_strand_id
1 'polypeptide(L)'
;MLECQKHLFSLPNSVHYLNCAYMSPLLKSVEQAGIDGIMKKRSPFSITTDDFFTLPQKARSLFAQLINADSTDNITLLPSVSYGMAIVAKNLHANPGQNIVSVSGEFPSNVYAWKSFINRGVELRLISPPETSENP
;
A
#
# COMPACT_ATOMS: atom_id res chain seq x y z
N MET A 1 -3.08 -22.54 14.80
CA MET A 1 -3.77 -22.28 13.48
C MET A 1 -4.69 -21.09 13.71
N LEU A 2 -4.68 -20.09 12.83
CA LEU A 2 -5.62 -18.98 12.96
C LEU A 2 -7.03 -19.43 12.60
N GLU A 3 -7.99 -19.03 13.41
CA GLU A 3 -9.40 -19.29 13.13
C GLU A 3 -9.91 -18.40 11.96
N CYS A 4 -10.96 -18.85 11.28
CA CYS A 4 -11.57 -18.10 10.19
C CYS A 4 -12.18 -16.80 10.72
N GLN A 5 -11.69 -15.66 10.22
CA GLN A 5 -12.10 -14.31 10.64
C GLN A 5 -13.21 -13.71 9.74
N LYS A 6 -13.86 -14.50 8.88
CA LYS A 6 -14.91 -14.02 7.95
C LYS A 6 -16.03 -13.25 8.65
N HIS A 7 -16.36 -13.60 9.88
CA HIS A 7 -17.39 -12.95 10.69
C HIS A 7 -17.11 -11.45 10.97
N LEU A 8 -15.84 -11.02 10.86
CA LEU A 8 -15.44 -9.61 11.02
C LEU A 8 -15.73 -8.75 9.79
N PHE A 9 -16.15 -9.37 8.68
CA PHE A 9 -16.42 -8.71 7.40
C PHE A 9 -17.90 -8.82 7.04
N SER A 10 -18.41 -7.88 6.23
CA SER A 10 -19.78 -7.88 5.72
C SER A 10 -19.90 -8.66 4.40
N LEU A 11 -19.21 -9.79 4.27
CA LEU A 11 -19.26 -10.65 3.10
C LEU A 11 -20.39 -11.68 3.21
N PRO A 12 -21.21 -11.88 2.15
CA PRO A 12 -22.20 -12.95 2.11
C PRO A 12 -21.56 -14.32 2.32
N ASN A 13 -22.28 -15.24 2.99
CA ASN A 13 -21.74 -16.58 3.27
C ASN A 13 -21.41 -17.38 2.01
N SER A 14 -22.11 -17.13 0.91
CA SER A 14 -21.90 -17.78 -0.39
C SER A 14 -20.70 -17.24 -1.18
N VAL A 15 -20.05 -16.15 -0.71
CA VAL A 15 -18.92 -15.52 -1.41
C VAL A 15 -17.62 -15.94 -0.76
N HIS A 16 -16.72 -16.48 -1.56
CA HIS A 16 -15.30 -16.70 -1.22
C HIS A 16 -14.46 -15.71 -1.99
N TYR A 17 -14.11 -14.59 -1.33
CA TYR A 17 -13.36 -13.51 -1.96
C TYR A 17 -11.86 -13.70 -1.76
N LEU A 18 -11.11 -13.89 -2.84
CA LEU A 18 -9.68 -14.20 -2.81
C LEU A 18 -8.79 -13.05 -3.31
N ASN A 19 -9.35 -12.05 -3.99
CA ASN A 19 -8.58 -10.96 -4.60
C ASN A 19 -8.30 -9.79 -3.61
N CYS A 20 -7.85 -10.12 -2.40
CA CYS A 20 -7.57 -9.11 -1.38
C CYS A 20 -6.33 -8.26 -1.70
N ALA A 21 -5.47 -8.69 -2.60
CA ALA A 21 -4.31 -7.91 -3.05
C ALA A 21 -4.70 -6.68 -3.88
N TYR A 22 -5.83 -6.75 -4.59
CA TYR A 22 -6.35 -5.63 -5.40
C TYR A 22 -7.30 -4.75 -4.60
N MET A 23 -8.40 -5.31 -4.13
CA MET A 23 -9.38 -4.61 -3.28
C MET A 23 -9.76 -5.51 -2.12
N SER A 24 -9.32 -5.16 -0.92
CA SER A 24 -9.68 -5.90 0.28
C SER A 24 -11.05 -5.46 0.79
N PRO A 25 -11.92 -6.39 1.27
CA PRO A 25 -13.12 -6.01 1.98
C PRO A 25 -12.74 -5.28 3.29
N LEU A 26 -13.56 -4.32 3.69
CA LEU A 26 -13.36 -3.61 4.95
C LEU A 26 -13.80 -4.49 6.14
N LEU A 27 -13.04 -4.44 7.22
CA LEU A 27 -13.52 -4.90 8.53
C LEU A 27 -14.71 -4.03 8.96
N LYS A 28 -15.71 -4.62 9.61
CA LYS A 28 -16.86 -3.88 10.19
C LYS A 28 -16.43 -2.74 11.10
N SER A 29 -15.35 -2.94 11.88
CA SER A 29 -14.79 -1.88 12.74
C SER A 29 -14.14 -0.75 11.94
N VAL A 30 -13.53 -1.04 10.79
CA VAL A 30 -12.94 -0.02 9.90
C VAL A 30 -14.03 0.76 9.18
N GLU A 31 -15.08 0.07 8.72
CA GLU A 31 -16.27 0.70 8.13
C GLU A 31 -16.90 1.69 9.12
N GLN A 32 -17.14 1.27 10.37
CA GLN A 32 -17.71 2.13 11.42
C GLN A 32 -16.80 3.34 11.71
N ALA A 33 -15.49 3.13 11.86
CA ALA A 33 -14.53 4.22 12.07
C ALA A 33 -14.53 5.24 10.93
N GLY A 34 -14.70 4.77 9.69
CA GLY A 34 -14.84 5.64 8.52
C GLY A 34 -16.12 6.49 8.57
N ILE A 35 -17.24 5.89 8.93
CA ILE A 35 -18.54 6.58 9.12
C ILE A 35 -18.40 7.64 10.21
N ASP A 36 -17.84 7.29 11.35
CA ASP A 36 -17.64 8.20 12.49
C ASP A 36 -16.75 9.39 12.09
N GLY A 37 -15.70 9.14 11.32
CA GLY A 37 -14.82 10.18 10.78
C GLY A 37 -15.54 11.16 9.85
N ILE A 38 -16.44 10.66 8.98
CA ILE A 38 -17.27 11.51 8.12
C ILE A 38 -18.26 12.31 8.95
N MET A 39 -18.91 11.66 9.93
CA MET A 39 -19.91 12.29 10.81
C MET A 39 -19.32 13.43 11.65
N LYS A 40 -18.05 13.31 12.06
CA LYS A 40 -17.34 14.37 12.80
C LYS A 40 -17.33 15.70 12.03
N LYS A 41 -17.27 15.65 10.69
CA LYS A 41 -17.30 16.85 9.84
C LYS A 41 -18.65 17.58 9.80
N ARG A 42 -19.72 17.02 10.35
CA ARG A 42 -21.01 17.74 10.53
C ARG A 42 -20.86 18.91 11.50
N SER A 43 -19.92 18.82 12.43
CA SER A 43 -19.64 19.87 13.42
C SER A 43 -18.18 20.33 13.29
N PRO A 44 -17.81 21.06 12.19
CA PRO A 44 -16.43 21.40 11.88
C PRO A 44 -15.75 22.24 12.99
N PHE A 45 -16.51 22.96 13.78
CA PHE A 45 -16.02 23.72 14.94
C PHE A 45 -15.49 22.82 16.08
N SER A 46 -15.83 21.55 16.10
CA SER A 46 -15.33 20.57 17.08
C SER A 46 -14.00 19.93 16.66
N ILE A 47 -13.53 20.18 15.42
CA ILE A 47 -12.25 19.65 14.92
C ILE A 47 -11.13 20.51 15.48
N THR A 48 -10.22 19.89 16.20
CA THR A 48 -9.04 20.52 16.80
C THR A 48 -7.77 20.22 16.02
N THR A 49 -6.69 20.94 16.34
CA THR A 49 -5.37 20.67 15.73
C THR A 49 -4.92 19.22 15.96
N ASP A 50 -5.19 18.66 17.14
CA ASP A 50 -4.81 17.29 17.47
C ASP A 50 -5.46 16.24 16.57
N ASP A 51 -6.65 16.52 16.04
CA ASP A 51 -7.36 15.62 15.13
C ASP A 51 -6.60 15.36 13.82
N PHE A 52 -5.75 16.30 13.42
CA PHE A 52 -4.92 16.14 12.22
C PHE A 52 -3.69 15.25 12.45
N PHE A 53 -3.25 15.08 13.69
CA PHE A 53 -1.99 14.39 14.00
C PHE A 53 -2.18 13.09 14.77
N THR A 54 -3.15 13.01 15.68
CA THR A 54 -3.31 11.86 16.59
C THR A 54 -3.54 10.55 15.84
N LEU A 55 -4.48 10.51 14.89
CA LEU A 55 -4.78 9.28 14.14
C LEU A 55 -3.65 8.89 13.18
N PRO A 56 -3.07 9.80 12.38
CA PRO A 56 -1.89 9.50 11.59
C PRO A 56 -0.72 8.96 12.43
N GLN A 57 -0.43 9.56 13.57
CA GLN A 57 0.64 9.10 14.45
C GLN A 57 0.36 7.71 15.01
N LYS A 58 -0.89 7.43 15.42
CA LYS A 58 -1.29 6.09 15.87
C LYS A 58 -1.13 5.05 14.75
N ALA A 59 -1.53 5.38 13.52
CA ALA A 59 -1.38 4.48 12.38
C ALA A 59 0.10 4.16 12.10
N ARG A 60 0.98 5.18 12.11
CA ARG A 60 2.44 5.01 11.98
C ARG A 60 3.01 4.10 13.06
N SER A 61 2.62 4.33 14.32
CA SER A 61 3.08 3.53 15.47
C SER A 61 2.67 2.06 15.34
N LEU A 62 1.41 1.78 15.02
CA LEU A 62 0.91 0.43 14.86
C LEU A 62 1.57 -0.30 13.68
N PHE A 63 1.79 0.41 12.57
CA PHE A 63 2.48 -0.16 11.41
C PHE A 63 3.95 -0.43 11.70
N ALA A 64 4.65 0.48 12.41
CA ALA A 64 6.02 0.27 12.84
C ALA A 64 6.15 -1.00 13.70
N GLN A 65 5.22 -1.22 14.63
CA GLN A 65 5.17 -2.45 15.44
C GLN A 65 4.95 -3.69 14.57
N LEU A 66 4.04 -3.61 13.60
CA LEU A 66 3.71 -4.74 12.71
C LEU A 66 4.91 -5.22 11.89
N ILE A 67 5.75 -4.29 11.43
CA ILE A 67 6.91 -4.60 10.59
C ILE A 67 8.25 -4.63 11.36
N ASN A 68 8.20 -4.51 12.70
CA ASN A 68 9.39 -4.40 13.58
C ASN A 68 10.34 -3.27 13.15
N ALA A 69 9.80 -2.10 12.80
CA ALA A 69 10.62 -0.93 12.51
C ALA A 69 11.19 -0.31 13.80
N ASP A 70 12.43 0.13 13.75
CA ASP A 70 13.13 0.69 14.91
C ASP A 70 12.51 2.01 15.41
N SER A 71 11.85 2.76 14.51
CA SER A 71 11.23 4.05 14.82
C SER A 71 9.98 4.30 13.99
N THR A 72 9.00 4.97 14.59
CA THR A 72 7.82 5.50 13.87
C THR A 72 8.20 6.58 12.85
N ASP A 73 9.36 7.22 12.99
CA ASP A 73 9.84 8.24 12.06
C ASP A 73 10.27 7.66 10.72
N ASN A 74 10.52 6.36 10.67
CA ASN A 74 10.76 5.62 9.42
C ASN A 74 9.49 5.30 8.64
N ILE A 75 8.31 5.64 9.17
CA ILE A 75 7.01 5.36 8.56
C ILE A 75 6.38 6.65 8.06
N THR A 76 6.04 6.68 6.78
CA THR A 76 5.28 7.78 6.16
C THR A 76 3.99 7.27 5.57
N LEU A 77 2.89 7.98 5.82
CA LEU A 77 1.59 7.69 5.22
C LEU A 77 1.51 8.39 3.86
N LEU A 78 1.18 7.63 2.84
CA LEU A 78 1.08 8.11 1.45
C LEU A 78 -0.31 7.82 0.88
N PRO A 79 -0.81 8.66 -0.04
CA PRO A 79 -2.15 8.48 -0.61
C PRO A 79 -2.26 7.26 -1.55
N SER A 80 -1.14 6.81 -2.12
CA SER A 80 -1.11 5.66 -3.02
C SER A 80 0.30 5.11 -3.22
N VAL A 81 0.40 3.86 -3.68
CA VAL A 81 1.66 3.24 -4.11
C VAL A 81 2.30 4.04 -5.24
N SER A 82 1.52 4.47 -6.24
CA SER A 82 2.03 5.28 -7.36
C SER A 82 2.73 6.56 -6.89
N TYR A 83 2.16 7.22 -5.88
CA TYR A 83 2.75 8.43 -5.30
C TYR A 83 4.09 8.11 -4.61
N GLY A 84 4.12 7.03 -3.82
CA GLY A 84 5.34 6.58 -3.16
C GLY A 84 6.43 6.20 -4.15
N MET A 85 6.10 5.41 -5.16
CA MET A 85 7.06 5.00 -6.20
C MET A 85 7.60 6.20 -6.99
N ALA A 86 6.76 7.21 -7.27
CA ALA A 86 7.20 8.43 -7.94
C ALA A 86 8.19 9.24 -7.07
N ILE A 87 7.95 9.32 -5.75
CA ILE A 87 8.87 9.97 -4.82
C ILE A 87 10.21 9.22 -4.81
N VAL A 88 10.19 7.89 -4.66
CA VAL A 88 11.41 7.07 -4.66
C VAL A 88 12.18 7.27 -5.97
N ALA A 89 11.52 7.18 -7.12
CA ALA A 89 12.16 7.35 -8.43
C ALA A 89 12.78 8.75 -8.62
N LYS A 90 12.17 9.79 -8.06
CA LYS A 90 12.71 11.16 -8.13
C LYS A 90 13.94 11.38 -7.24
N ASN A 91 14.05 10.62 -6.15
CA ASN A 91 15.14 10.76 -5.17
C ASN A 91 16.23 9.69 -5.33
N LEU A 92 15.97 8.65 -6.11
CA LEU A 92 16.95 7.61 -6.40
C LEU A 92 17.95 8.09 -7.45
N HIS A 93 19.22 7.96 -7.14
CA HIS A 93 20.30 8.19 -8.10
C HIS A 93 20.71 6.84 -8.73
N ALA A 94 20.63 6.77 -10.04
CA ALA A 94 21.13 5.64 -10.81
C ALA A 94 21.95 6.14 -11.99
N ASN A 95 23.08 5.50 -12.24
CA ASN A 95 24.05 5.85 -13.29
C ASN A 95 23.82 4.99 -14.55
N PRO A 96 24.23 5.49 -15.72
CA PRO A 96 24.26 4.69 -16.94
C PRO A 96 25.00 3.36 -16.72
N GLY A 97 24.45 2.27 -17.27
CA GLY A 97 25.00 0.92 -17.10
C GLY A 97 24.49 0.16 -15.86
N GLN A 98 23.83 0.83 -14.93
CA GLN A 98 23.11 0.14 -13.84
C GLN A 98 21.77 -0.43 -14.34
N ASN A 99 21.16 -1.30 -13.55
CA ASN A 99 19.86 -1.87 -13.89
C ASN A 99 18.89 -1.81 -12.71
N ILE A 100 17.60 -1.82 -13.06
CA ILE A 100 16.47 -1.97 -12.15
C ILE A 100 15.78 -3.27 -12.53
N VAL A 101 15.57 -4.15 -11.56
CA VAL A 101 14.91 -5.45 -11.77
C VAL A 101 13.48 -5.38 -11.23
N SER A 102 12.53 -5.84 -12.03
CA SER A 102 11.12 -5.99 -11.65
C SER A 102 10.55 -7.28 -12.23
N VAL A 103 9.33 -7.64 -11.86
CA VAL A 103 8.66 -8.84 -12.35
C VAL A 103 7.77 -8.49 -13.53
N SER A 104 7.73 -9.36 -14.56
CA SER A 104 6.81 -9.23 -15.68
C SER A 104 5.37 -9.44 -15.23
N GLY A 105 4.44 -8.65 -15.75
CA GLY A 105 3.03 -8.70 -15.34
C GLY A 105 2.71 -8.00 -14.00
N GLU A 106 3.70 -7.33 -13.40
CA GLU A 106 3.51 -6.56 -12.18
C GLU A 106 2.55 -5.38 -12.38
N PHE A 107 1.90 -4.95 -11.31
CA PHE A 107 0.97 -3.83 -11.35
C PHE A 107 1.66 -2.55 -11.87
N PRO A 108 0.99 -1.76 -12.73
CA PRO A 108 1.60 -0.60 -13.41
C PRO A 108 2.31 0.38 -12.48
N SER A 109 1.79 0.62 -11.27
CA SER A 109 2.41 1.50 -10.28
C SER A 109 3.83 1.09 -9.89
N ASN A 110 4.12 -0.22 -9.91
CA ASN A 110 5.42 -0.77 -9.52
C ASN A 110 6.45 -0.75 -10.66
N VAL A 111 6.03 -0.45 -11.89
CA VAL A 111 6.90 -0.48 -13.07
C VAL A 111 7.07 0.89 -13.71
N TYR A 112 6.00 1.69 -13.82
CA TYR A 112 6.02 2.90 -14.63
C TYR A 112 6.95 3.98 -14.11
N ALA A 113 7.13 4.11 -12.80
CA ALA A 113 8.05 5.07 -12.21
C ALA A 113 9.50 4.85 -12.70
N TRP A 114 9.88 3.60 -12.96
CA TRP A 114 11.23 3.21 -13.38
C TRP A 114 11.51 3.45 -14.86
N LYS A 115 10.48 3.57 -15.71
CA LYS A 115 10.66 3.86 -17.14
C LYS A 115 11.39 5.18 -17.36
N SER A 116 11.30 6.13 -16.44
CA SER A 116 12.04 7.39 -16.53
C SER A 116 13.55 7.23 -16.47
N PHE A 117 14.05 6.11 -15.95
CA PHE A 117 15.48 5.83 -15.86
C PHE A 117 16.07 5.28 -17.17
N ILE A 118 15.24 4.71 -18.05
CA ILE A 118 15.69 4.19 -19.35
C ILE A 118 16.37 5.30 -20.16
N ASN A 119 15.79 6.50 -20.16
CA ASN A 119 16.36 7.67 -20.84
C ASN A 119 17.67 8.18 -20.22
N ARG A 120 18.03 7.67 -19.04
CA ARG A 120 19.29 7.96 -18.36
C ARG A 120 20.35 6.87 -18.57
N GLY A 121 20.08 5.89 -19.43
CA GLY A 121 20.99 4.77 -19.69
C GLY A 121 20.95 3.67 -18.63
N VAL A 122 19.89 3.60 -17.83
CA VAL A 122 19.63 2.51 -16.86
C VAL A 122 18.76 1.46 -17.54
N GLU A 123 19.14 0.20 -17.42
CA GLU A 123 18.37 -0.91 -17.97
C GLU A 123 17.22 -1.29 -17.03
N LEU A 124 16.00 -1.40 -17.56
CA LEU A 124 14.86 -1.98 -16.83
C LEU A 124 14.69 -3.44 -17.25
N ARG A 125 15.01 -4.37 -16.34
CA ARG A 125 14.90 -5.81 -16.54
C ARG A 125 13.61 -6.33 -15.94
N LEU A 126 12.73 -6.89 -16.77
CA LEU A 126 11.51 -7.55 -16.35
C LEU A 126 11.73 -9.06 -16.38
N ILE A 127 11.67 -9.69 -15.23
CA ILE A 127 11.83 -11.14 -15.07
C ILE A 127 10.46 -11.80 -15.21
N SER A 128 10.32 -12.63 -16.20
CA SER A 128 9.12 -13.47 -16.37
C SER A 128 9.16 -14.68 -15.45
N PRO A 129 8.00 -15.19 -15.00
CA PRO A 129 7.95 -16.46 -14.30
C PRO A 129 8.50 -17.58 -15.18
N PRO A 130 9.10 -18.63 -14.61
CA PRO A 130 9.54 -19.78 -15.39
C PRO A 130 8.34 -20.42 -16.12
N GLU A 131 8.54 -20.81 -17.36
CA GLU A 131 7.57 -21.59 -18.12
C GLU A 131 7.53 -23.01 -17.54
N THR A 132 6.69 -23.23 -16.55
CA THR A 132 6.39 -24.56 -16.02
C THR A 132 4.95 -24.91 -16.38
N SER A 133 4.73 -26.15 -16.79
CA SER A 133 3.40 -26.67 -17.12
C SER A 133 2.43 -26.69 -15.94
N GLU A 134 2.89 -26.35 -14.75
CA GLU A 134 2.13 -26.36 -13.50
C GLU A 134 1.67 -24.96 -13.05
N ASN A 135 2.10 -23.89 -13.74
CA ASN A 135 1.64 -22.52 -13.49
C ASN A 135 0.98 -21.96 -14.76
N PRO A 136 -0.35 -21.95 -14.81
CA PRO A 136 -1.07 -21.32 -15.92
C PRO A 136 -0.96 -19.78 -15.89
#